data_4519aedbf913156d295fa532aa687e83
#
_entry.id   4519aedbf913156d295fa532aa687e83
#
_cell.length_a   1.000
_cell.length_b   1.000
_cell.length_c   1.000
_cell.angle_alpha   90.00
_cell.angle_beta   90.00
_cell.angle_gamma   90.00
#
_symmetry.space_group_name_H-M   'P 1'
#
loop_
_entity.id
_entity.type
_entity.pdbx_description
1 polymer ?
#
loop_
_entity_poly.entity_id
_entity_poly.type
_entity_poly.pdbx_seq_one_letter_code
_entity_poly.pdbx_strand_id
1 'polypeptide(L)'
;MLTLVIAYVGITGALPLGIMLALGRRSNLPAIKVICVTFIEFWRGVPLITVLFMSSVMLPLFLPEGMNLDKLLRAMLMVVFFEAAYIAEVVRGGLQAIPKGQYEAAAAMGLGYWRSTLLVILPQALKLVIPGIVNTFIAL
;
A
#
# COMPACT_ATOMS: atom_id res chain seq x y z
N MET A 1 14.21 -11.76 16.90
CA MET A 1 14.62 -10.36 16.71
C MET A 1 14.48 -9.92 15.26
N LEU A 2 15.08 -10.62 14.30
CA LEU A 2 15.04 -10.23 12.87
C LEU A 2 13.61 -10.16 12.30
N THR A 3 12.79 -11.17 12.61
CA THR A 3 11.38 -11.22 12.17
C THR A 3 10.57 -10.02 12.66
N LEU A 4 10.78 -9.60 13.91
CA LEU A 4 10.08 -8.44 14.47
C LEU A 4 10.52 -7.13 13.78
N VAL A 5 11.79 -7.01 13.40
CA VAL A 5 12.28 -5.84 12.66
C VAL A 5 11.67 -5.79 11.27
N ILE A 6 11.65 -6.91 10.55
CA ILE A 6 11.03 -7.00 9.23
C ILE A 6 9.54 -6.69 9.30
N ALA A 7 8.83 -7.26 10.27
CA ALA A 7 7.42 -7.00 10.48
C ALA A 7 7.15 -5.51 10.79
N TYR A 8 7.91 -4.91 11.69
CA TYR A 8 7.76 -3.50 12.07
C TYR A 8 8.01 -2.56 10.87
N VAL A 9 9.10 -2.78 10.13
CA VAL A 9 9.42 -1.98 8.93
C VAL A 9 8.39 -2.23 7.83
N GLY A 10 7.98 -3.50 7.63
CA GLY A 10 6.93 -3.87 6.70
C GLY A 10 5.63 -3.11 6.97
N ILE A 11 5.17 -3.13 8.21
CA ILE A 11 3.94 -2.46 8.66
C ILE A 11 4.02 -0.94 8.47
N THR A 12 5.08 -0.32 9.02
CA THR A 12 5.23 1.15 8.99
C THR A 12 5.43 1.71 7.60
N GLY A 13 6.09 0.97 6.72
CA GLY A 13 6.28 1.37 5.33
C GLY A 13 5.09 1.05 4.43
N ALA A 14 4.47 -0.11 4.63
CA ALA A 14 3.36 -0.56 3.78
C ALA A 14 2.07 0.24 4.00
N LEU A 15 1.80 0.70 5.22
CA LEU A 15 0.57 1.42 5.52
C LEU A 15 0.44 2.75 4.73
N PRO A 16 1.39 3.69 4.81
CA PRO A 16 1.29 4.94 4.05
C PRO A 16 1.33 4.69 2.54
N LEU A 17 2.18 3.78 2.08
CA LEU A 17 2.28 3.45 0.66
C LEU A 17 0.97 2.80 0.14
N GLY A 18 0.38 1.90 0.91
CA GLY A 18 -0.90 1.28 0.58
C GLY A 18 -2.05 2.28 0.51
N ILE A 19 -2.11 3.25 1.43
CA ILE A 19 -3.09 4.34 1.39
C ILE A 19 -2.90 5.19 0.13
N MET A 20 -1.66 5.57 -0.19
CA MET A 20 -1.35 6.34 -1.40
C MET A 20 -1.75 5.59 -2.68
N LEU A 21 -1.46 4.29 -2.76
CA LEU A 21 -1.86 3.44 -3.89
C LEU A 21 -3.38 3.32 -4.01
N ALA A 22 -4.10 3.17 -2.90
CA ALA A 22 -5.56 3.10 -2.88
C ALA A 22 -6.19 4.41 -3.39
N LEU A 23 -5.67 5.55 -2.97
CA LEU A 23 -6.11 6.87 -3.46
C LEU A 23 -5.74 7.08 -4.92
N GLY A 24 -4.53 6.68 -5.33
CA GLY A 24 -4.07 6.80 -6.72
C GLY A 24 -4.89 5.93 -7.67
N ARG A 25 -5.32 4.73 -7.26
CA ARG A 25 -6.22 3.87 -8.04
C ARG A 25 -7.58 4.52 -8.31
N ARG A 26 -8.04 5.40 -7.44
CA ARG A 26 -9.29 6.16 -7.57
C ARG A 26 -9.12 7.50 -8.28
N SER A 27 -7.90 7.87 -8.65
CA SER A 27 -7.60 9.13 -9.34
C SER A 27 -8.32 9.23 -10.69
N ASN A 28 -8.73 10.44 -11.04
CA ASN A 28 -9.26 10.75 -12.36
C ASN A 28 -8.17 10.89 -13.44
N LEU A 29 -6.90 10.97 -13.02
CA LEU A 29 -5.76 11.03 -13.94
C LEU A 29 -5.43 9.61 -14.42
N PRO A 30 -5.58 9.32 -15.72
CA PRO A 30 -5.42 7.95 -16.23
C PRO A 30 -4.02 7.40 -16.02
N ALA A 31 -2.99 8.21 -16.10
CA ALA A 31 -1.60 7.79 -15.88
C ALA A 31 -1.38 7.29 -14.45
N ILE A 32 -1.81 8.06 -13.45
CA ILE A 32 -1.68 7.70 -12.03
C ILE A 32 -2.48 6.43 -11.74
N LYS A 33 -3.70 6.36 -12.25
CA LYS A 33 -4.57 5.19 -12.08
C LYS A 33 -3.91 3.93 -12.65
N VAL A 34 -3.39 3.98 -13.86
CA VAL A 34 -2.73 2.83 -14.52
C VAL A 34 -1.51 2.39 -13.74
N ILE A 35 -0.65 3.30 -13.31
CA ILE A 35 0.54 2.99 -12.52
C ILE A 35 0.15 2.28 -11.22
N CYS A 36 -0.81 2.83 -10.46
CA CYS A 36 -1.23 2.26 -9.19
C CYS A 36 -1.90 0.89 -9.38
N VAL A 37 -2.78 0.73 -10.36
CA VAL A 37 -3.43 -0.54 -10.67
C VAL A 37 -2.41 -1.60 -11.07
N THR A 38 -1.49 -1.27 -11.98
CA THR A 38 -0.44 -2.20 -12.43
C THR A 38 0.45 -2.64 -11.28
N PHE A 39 0.85 -1.71 -10.41
CA PHE A 39 1.62 -2.02 -9.22
C PHE A 39 0.87 -3.01 -8.31
N ILE A 40 -0.37 -2.70 -7.97
CA ILE A 40 -1.19 -3.52 -7.07
C ILE A 40 -1.39 -4.93 -7.64
N GLU A 41 -1.79 -5.02 -8.91
CA GLU A 41 -2.05 -6.31 -9.55
C GLU A 41 -0.78 -7.15 -9.71
N PHE A 42 0.34 -6.52 -10.06
CA PHE A 42 1.64 -7.20 -10.16
C PHE A 42 2.04 -7.85 -8.83
N TRP A 43 2.08 -7.07 -7.74
CA TRP A 43 2.52 -7.57 -6.44
C TRP A 43 1.57 -8.59 -5.82
N ARG A 44 0.28 -8.49 -6.09
CA ARG A 44 -0.71 -9.48 -5.65
C ARG A 44 -0.76 -10.74 -6.50
N GLY A 45 -0.28 -10.68 -7.72
CA GLY A 45 -0.21 -11.82 -8.62
C GLY A 45 1.00 -12.74 -8.40
N VAL A 46 1.99 -12.31 -7.64
CA VAL A 46 3.24 -13.04 -7.41
C VAL A 46 3.32 -13.51 -5.96
N PRO A 47 3.63 -14.80 -5.69
CA PRO A 47 3.82 -15.28 -4.31
C PRO A 47 4.99 -14.57 -3.62
N LEU A 48 4.84 -14.26 -2.32
CA LEU A 48 5.89 -13.58 -1.54
C LEU A 48 7.23 -14.31 -1.57
N ILE A 49 7.21 -15.64 -1.50
CA ILE A 49 8.45 -16.44 -1.56
C ILE A 49 9.23 -16.22 -2.88
N THR A 50 8.51 -16.11 -3.99
CA THR A 50 9.11 -15.81 -5.31
C THR A 50 9.73 -14.41 -5.33
N VAL A 51 9.03 -13.43 -4.75
CA VAL A 51 9.53 -12.05 -4.63
C VAL A 51 10.83 -12.00 -3.82
N LEU A 52 10.87 -12.68 -2.67
CA LEU A 52 12.06 -12.73 -1.81
C LEU A 52 13.23 -13.44 -2.51
N PHE A 53 12.95 -14.52 -3.24
CA PHE A 53 13.98 -15.19 -4.05
C PHE A 53 14.54 -14.27 -5.14
N MET A 54 13.67 -13.60 -5.90
CA MET A 54 14.07 -12.64 -6.93
C MET A 54 14.91 -11.49 -6.34
N SER A 55 14.52 -10.98 -5.17
CA SER A 55 15.27 -9.91 -4.50
C SER A 55 16.66 -10.35 -4.04
N SER A 56 16.79 -11.61 -3.64
CA SER A 56 18.06 -12.14 -3.15
C SER A 56 19.03 -12.45 -4.27
N VAL A 57 18.54 -13.01 -5.38
CA VAL A 57 19.36 -13.59 -6.47
C VAL A 57 19.41 -12.69 -7.70
N MET A 58 18.25 -12.18 -8.15
CA MET A 58 18.17 -11.44 -9.42
C MET A 58 18.48 -9.96 -9.26
N LEU A 59 18.02 -9.32 -8.19
CA LEU A 59 18.22 -7.89 -8.00
C LEU A 59 19.70 -7.47 -8.04
N PRO A 60 20.65 -8.20 -7.43
CA PRO A 60 22.08 -7.87 -7.52
C PRO A 60 22.64 -7.86 -8.95
N LEU A 61 22.04 -8.65 -9.85
CA LEU A 61 22.48 -8.73 -11.25
C LEU A 61 22.13 -7.47 -12.05
N PHE A 62 21.12 -6.72 -11.60
CA PHE A 62 20.67 -5.48 -12.23
C PHE A 62 21.25 -4.22 -11.59
N LEU A 63 21.94 -4.34 -10.45
CA LEU A 63 22.56 -3.21 -9.78
C LEU A 63 23.89 -2.86 -10.45
N PRO A 64 24.21 -1.55 -10.59
CA PRO A 64 25.51 -1.11 -11.09
C PRO A 64 26.67 -1.64 -10.23
N GLU A 65 27.85 -1.84 -10.84
CA GLU A 65 29.05 -2.23 -10.13
C GLU A 65 29.36 -1.23 -9.00
N GLY A 66 29.55 -1.76 -7.78
CA GLY A 66 29.81 -0.96 -6.58
C GLY A 66 28.58 -0.63 -5.72
N MET A 67 27.37 -0.90 -6.18
CA MET A 67 26.14 -0.74 -5.39
C MET A 67 25.74 -2.06 -4.71
N ASN A 68 26.22 -2.26 -3.49
CA ASN A 68 25.84 -3.43 -2.67
C ASN A 68 24.76 -3.04 -1.67
N LEU A 69 23.49 -3.27 -2.04
CA LEU A 69 22.39 -3.24 -1.07
C LEU A 69 22.46 -4.48 -0.18
N ASP A 70 22.46 -4.27 1.13
CA ASP A 70 22.42 -5.37 2.08
C ASP A 70 21.21 -6.29 1.83
N LYS A 71 21.42 -7.60 1.96
CA LYS A 71 20.41 -8.62 1.72
C LYS A 71 19.13 -8.40 2.54
N LEU A 72 19.31 -7.97 3.80
CA LEU A 72 18.21 -7.66 4.69
C LEU A 72 17.41 -6.46 4.21
N LEU A 73 18.08 -5.38 3.78
CA LEU A 73 17.43 -4.18 3.27
C LEU A 73 16.60 -4.50 2.02
N ARG A 74 17.13 -5.31 1.11
CA ARG A 74 16.40 -5.76 -0.08
C ARG A 74 15.14 -6.53 0.28
N ALA A 75 15.25 -7.48 1.21
CA ALA A 75 14.10 -8.25 1.68
C ALA A 75 13.04 -7.34 2.32
N MET A 76 13.46 -6.38 3.15
CA MET A 76 12.55 -5.43 3.80
C MET A 76 11.80 -4.56 2.78
N LEU A 77 12.48 -4.06 1.76
CA LEU A 77 11.84 -3.28 0.69
C LEU A 77 10.79 -4.09 -0.07
N MET A 78 11.13 -5.35 -0.40
CA MET A 78 10.18 -6.23 -1.10
C MET A 78 8.95 -6.55 -0.25
N VAL A 79 9.13 -6.80 1.04
CA VAL A 79 8.03 -7.01 1.99
C VAL A 79 7.14 -5.76 2.06
N VAL A 80 7.72 -4.56 2.14
CA VAL A 80 6.95 -3.30 2.14
C VAL A 80 6.10 -3.15 0.88
N PHE A 81 6.66 -3.40 -0.30
CA PHE A 81 5.91 -3.29 -1.56
C PHE A 81 4.82 -4.34 -1.69
N PHE A 82 5.12 -5.57 -1.29
CA PHE A 82 4.15 -6.66 -1.28
C PHE A 82 2.96 -6.35 -0.36
N GLU A 83 3.24 -6.01 0.89
CA GLU A 83 2.19 -5.66 1.88
C GLU A 83 1.42 -4.39 1.48
N ALA A 84 2.09 -3.39 0.91
CA ALA A 84 1.43 -2.17 0.45
C ALA A 84 0.35 -2.46 -0.62
N ALA A 85 0.57 -3.42 -1.49
CA ALA A 85 -0.41 -3.82 -2.50
C ALA A 85 -1.67 -4.45 -1.86
N TYR A 86 -1.49 -5.28 -0.83
CA TYR A 86 -2.63 -5.86 -0.10
C TYR A 86 -3.36 -4.81 0.73
N ILE A 87 -2.64 -3.95 1.44
CA ILE A 87 -3.24 -2.83 2.20
C ILE A 87 -4.00 -1.89 1.27
N ALA A 88 -3.48 -1.61 0.07
CA ALA A 88 -4.16 -0.77 -0.91
C ALA A 88 -5.56 -1.32 -1.27
N GLU A 89 -5.69 -2.64 -1.42
CA GLU A 89 -6.99 -3.26 -1.68
C GLU A 89 -7.92 -3.23 -0.47
N VAL A 90 -7.40 -3.46 0.73
CA VAL A 90 -8.16 -3.36 1.98
C VAL A 90 -8.69 -1.93 2.15
N VAL A 91 -7.83 -0.92 1.99
CA VAL A 91 -8.20 0.51 2.10
C VAL A 91 -9.20 0.90 1.00
N ARG A 92 -9.01 0.41 -0.23
CA ARG A 92 -9.96 0.62 -1.33
C ARG A 92 -11.36 0.13 -0.96
N GLY A 93 -11.45 -1.06 -0.37
CA GLY A 93 -12.72 -1.60 0.14
C GLY A 93 -13.37 -0.68 1.16
N GLY A 94 -12.61 -0.15 2.11
CA GLY A 94 -13.08 0.82 3.10
C GLY A 94 -13.58 2.12 2.47
N LEU A 95 -12.83 2.65 1.51
CA LEU A 95 -13.22 3.87 0.79
C LEU A 95 -14.52 3.68 0.00
N GLN A 96 -14.73 2.51 -0.59
CA GLN A 96 -15.98 2.18 -1.29
C GLN A 96 -17.18 2.00 -0.36
N ALA A 97 -16.94 1.62 0.88
CA ALA A 97 -17.98 1.42 1.89
C ALA A 97 -18.52 2.75 2.47
N ILE A 98 -17.82 3.87 2.25
CA ILE A 98 -18.29 5.17 2.71
C ILE A 98 -19.51 5.62 1.91
N PRO A 99 -20.65 5.97 2.57
CA PRO A 99 -21.84 6.44 1.90
C PRO A 99 -21.58 7.70 1.08
N LYS A 100 -22.26 7.82 -0.07
CA LYS A 100 -22.15 9.02 -0.94
C LYS A 100 -22.49 10.31 -0.21
N GLY A 101 -23.42 10.25 0.76
CA GLY A 101 -23.80 11.40 1.58
C GLY A 101 -22.65 12.04 2.34
N GLN A 102 -21.60 11.27 2.71
CA GLN A 102 -20.39 11.81 3.35
C GLN A 102 -19.59 12.67 2.37
N TYR A 103 -19.46 12.24 1.11
CA TYR A 103 -18.80 13.02 0.07
C TYR A 103 -19.60 14.28 -0.26
N GLU A 104 -20.92 14.18 -0.36
CA GLU A 104 -21.83 15.30 -0.64
C GLU A 104 -21.81 16.32 0.50
N ALA A 105 -21.84 15.86 1.76
CA ALA A 105 -21.76 16.71 2.93
C ALA A 105 -20.42 17.46 2.98
N ALA A 106 -19.31 16.81 2.72
CA ALA A 106 -18.00 17.44 2.65
C ALA A 106 -17.93 18.51 1.55
N ALA A 107 -18.51 18.22 0.38
CA ALA A 107 -18.62 19.19 -0.71
C ALA A 107 -19.49 20.39 -0.34
N ALA A 108 -20.62 20.15 0.34
CA ALA A 108 -21.52 21.21 0.82
C ALA A 108 -20.85 22.14 1.85
N MET A 109 -19.88 21.61 2.62
CA MET A 109 -19.05 22.40 3.52
C MET A 109 -17.91 23.17 2.83
N GLY A 110 -17.84 23.12 1.51
CA GLY A 110 -16.81 23.80 0.73
C GLY A 110 -15.43 23.13 0.80
N LEU A 111 -15.34 21.88 1.24
CA LEU A 111 -14.08 21.16 1.33
C LEU A 111 -13.64 20.69 -0.08
N GLY A 112 -12.40 21.05 -0.46
CA GLY A 112 -11.77 20.52 -1.66
C GLY A 112 -11.42 19.03 -1.52
N TYR A 113 -11.00 18.39 -2.61
CA TYR A 113 -10.71 16.96 -2.68
C TYR A 113 -9.77 16.48 -1.53
N TRP A 114 -8.64 17.13 -1.34
CA TRP A 114 -7.65 16.72 -0.34
C TRP A 114 -8.17 16.90 1.10
N ARG A 115 -8.82 18.02 1.38
CA ARG A 115 -9.39 18.28 2.71
C ARG A 115 -10.54 17.32 3.02
N SER A 116 -11.41 17.09 2.06
CA SER A 116 -12.50 16.12 2.17
C SER A 116 -11.95 14.71 2.43
N THR A 117 -10.96 14.28 1.63
CA THR A 117 -10.36 12.95 1.75
C THR A 117 -9.64 12.79 3.10
N LEU A 118 -8.77 13.70 3.48
CA LEU A 118 -7.93 13.57 4.67
C LEU A 118 -8.70 13.77 5.99
N LEU A 119 -9.68 14.66 6.02
CA LEU A 119 -10.39 15.03 7.26
C LEU A 119 -11.69 14.23 7.47
N VAL A 120 -12.36 13.80 6.41
CA VAL A 120 -13.69 13.20 6.49
C VAL A 120 -13.69 11.74 6.03
N ILE A 121 -13.27 11.49 4.80
CA ILE A 121 -13.44 10.18 4.15
C ILE A 121 -12.45 9.14 4.64
N LEU A 122 -11.16 9.45 4.58
CA LEU A 122 -10.08 8.50 4.92
C LEU A 122 -10.13 8.05 6.39
N PRO A 123 -10.35 8.92 7.39
CA PRO A 123 -10.47 8.48 8.78
C PRO A 123 -11.61 7.50 9.01
N GLN A 124 -12.75 7.70 8.36
CA GLN A 124 -13.89 6.78 8.44
C GLN A 124 -13.58 5.46 7.74
N ALA A 125 -12.99 5.51 6.54
CA ALA A 125 -12.60 4.32 5.78
C ALA A 125 -11.58 3.47 6.55
N LEU A 126 -10.57 4.10 7.15
CA LEU A 126 -9.56 3.39 7.94
C LEU A 126 -10.17 2.69 9.16
N LYS A 127 -11.12 3.31 9.86
CA LYS A 127 -11.84 2.67 10.97
C LYS A 127 -12.54 1.38 10.53
N LEU A 128 -13.17 1.40 9.37
CA LEU A 128 -13.87 0.23 8.83
C LEU A 128 -12.93 -0.93 8.47
N VAL A 129 -11.71 -0.63 8.09
CA VAL A 129 -10.75 -1.63 7.60
C VAL A 129 -9.68 -2.01 8.61
N ILE A 130 -9.69 -1.46 9.82
CA ILE A 130 -8.75 -1.85 10.89
C ILE A 130 -8.64 -3.37 11.04
N PRO A 131 -9.74 -4.15 11.12
CA PRO A 131 -9.63 -5.60 11.23
C PRO A 131 -8.92 -6.24 10.04
N GLY A 132 -9.17 -5.75 8.82
CA GLY A 132 -8.51 -6.21 7.61
C GLY A 132 -7.01 -5.88 7.59
N ILE A 133 -6.64 -4.68 8.01
CA ILE A 133 -5.24 -4.25 8.13
C ILE A 133 -4.50 -5.12 9.15
N VAL A 134 -5.09 -5.33 10.33
CA VAL A 134 -4.51 -6.19 11.37
C VAL A 134 -4.33 -7.62 10.85
N ASN A 135 -5.32 -8.16 10.14
CA ASN A 135 -5.23 -9.49 9.56
C ASN A 135 -4.11 -9.62 8.52
N THR A 136 -3.92 -8.59 7.68
CA THR A 136 -2.81 -8.54 6.73
C THR A 136 -1.45 -8.58 7.45
N PHE A 137 -1.33 -7.86 8.56
CA PHE A 137 -0.10 -7.85 9.35
C PHE A 137 0.17 -9.15 10.12
N ILE A 138 -0.87 -9.85 10.56
CA ILE A 138 -0.72 -11.17 11.20
C ILE A 138 -0.23 -12.22 10.21
N ALA A 139 -0.59 -12.09 8.94
CA ALA A 139 -0.18 -13.00 7.86
C ALA A 139 1.31 -12.84 7.45
N LEU A 140 1.97 -11.80 7.90
CA LEU A 140 3.38 -11.51 7.62
C LEU A 140 4.31 -12.33 8.53
#